data_f8d6c573db42350dde2523c99e2cd21f
#
_entry.id   f8d6c573db42350dde2523c99e2cd21f
#
_cell.length_a   1.000
_cell.length_b   1.000
_cell.length_c   1.000
_cell.angle_alpha   90.00
_cell.angle_beta   90.00
_cell.angle_gamma   90.00
#
_symmetry.space_group_name_H-M   'P 1'
#
loop_
_entity.id
_entity.type
_entity.pdbx_description
1 polymer ?
#
loop_
_entity_poly.entity_id
_entity_poly.type
_entity_poly.pdbx_seq_one_letter_code
_entity_poly.pdbx_strand_id
1 'polypeptide(L)'
;MRLRHSPVRPASAVAIAMTCAVTLAACGGADEEQADDPGMEAAAQLHDAQPLNVGDVTLLPESSEAGTYSELVTVKYSEEVRASTELDKPECMDAANRWGDLESVRDAPASVAAYEWSEGNVSHILVQLDEESAAEALSVEPPETCAEYTATYEDGSSSDYGVTDLDVPPVGDESRSFGIQVSDDDGENHMYTVMYRNGGLLGTTSVMGPGEAEDYEQLLVDFSEAAVKRQDQML
;
A
#
# COMPACT_ATOMS: atom_id res chain seq x y z
N MET A 1 -2.55 47.27 36.99
CA MET A 1 -2.90 47.79 35.64
C MET A 1 -4.32 47.38 35.32
N ARG A 2 -5.19 48.36 35.00
CA ARG A 2 -6.66 48.27 35.13
C ARG A 2 -7.33 47.42 34.08
N LEU A 3 -8.14 46.45 34.51
CA LEU A 3 -9.11 45.71 33.70
C LEU A 3 -10.29 46.64 33.29
N ARG A 4 -10.56 46.74 31.98
CA ARG A 4 -11.77 47.40 31.47
C ARG A 4 -12.81 46.31 31.07
N HIS A 5 -13.90 46.34 31.80
CA HIS A 5 -15.15 45.67 31.45
C HIS A 5 -15.89 46.47 30.38
N SER A 6 -16.40 45.80 29.35
CA SER A 6 -17.38 46.35 28.42
C SER A 6 -18.68 45.54 28.48
N PRO A 7 -19.85 46.16 28.44
CA PRO A 7 -21.12 45.55 28.75
C PRO A 7 -21.75 44.86 27.53
N VAL A 8 -22.41 43.74 27.83
CA VAL A 8 -23.27 42.97 26.94
C VAL A 8 -24.59 43.70 26.70
N ARG A 9 -25.00 43.86 25.44
CA ARG A 9 -26.38 44.31 25.08
C ARG A 9 -27.18 43.11 24.59
N PRO A 10 -28.44 42.93 25.02
CA PRO A 10 -29.30 41.91 24.47
C PRO A 10 -29.98 42.40 23.19
N ALA A 11 -30.02 41.62 22.14
CA ALA A 11 -30.77 41.86 20.93
C ALA A 11 -31.92 40.84 20.82
N SER A 12 -33.07 41.40 20.58
CA SER A 12 -34.42 40.85 20.62
C SER A 12 -34.66 39.73 19.58
N ALA A 13 -35.42 38.74 20.01
CA ALA A 13 -36.03 37.71 19.18
C ALA A 13 -37.11 38.28 18.27
N VAL A 14 -37.05 38.00 16.97
CA VAL A 14 -38.19 38.11 16.04
C VAL A 14 -38.50 36.73 15.53
N ALA A 15 -39.62 36.18 15.98
CA ALA A 15 -40.20 34.95 15.46
C ALA A 15 -40.97 35.26 14.18
N ILE A 16 -40.55 34.75 13.05
CA ILE A 16 -41.36 34.72 11.82
C ILE A 16 -41.74 33.25 11.59
N ALA A 17 -43.00 32.94 11.86
CA ALA A 17 -43.65 31.71 11.48
C ALA A 17 -43.97 31.77 9.97
N MET A 18 -43.27 30.99 9.17
CA MET A 18 -43.56 30.80 7.75
C MET A 18 -44.00 29.35 7.53
N THR A 19 -45.32 29.18 7.46
CA THR A 19 -45.99 27.93 7.07
C THR A 19 -45.77 27.71 5.56
N CYS A 20 -44.82 26.88 5.18
CA CYS A 20 -44.72 26.36 3.80
C CYS A 20 -45.37 24.98 3.74
N ALA A 21 -46.50 24.91 3.03
CA ALA A 21 -47.11 23.67 2.58
C ALA A 21 -46.16 22.98 1.59
N VAL A 22 -45.56 21.86 2.00
CA VAL A 22 -44.75 21.03 1.12
C VAL A 22 -45.69 20.07 0.39
N THR A 23 -45.95 20.35 -0.88
CA THR A 23 -46.50 19.37 -1.83
C THR A 23 -45.47 18.26 -2.04
N LEU A 24 -45.80 17.04 -1.61
CA LEU A 24 -45.09 15.82 -1.94
C LEU A 24 -45.25 15.58 -3.44
N ALA A 25 -44.32 16.11 -4.24
CA ALA A 25 -44.06 15.59 -5.56
C ALA A 25 -43.22 14.32 -5.36
N ALA A 26 -43.84 13.18 -5.49
CA ALA A 26 -43.16 11.90 -5.65
C ALA A 26 -42.43 11.94 -7.00
N CYS A 27 -41.21 12.47 -7.05
CA CYS A 27 -40.25 12.12 -8.07
C CYS A 27 -39.70 10.76 -7.66
N GLY A 28 -40.16 9.71 -8.39
CA GLY A 28 -39.44 8.44 -8.47
C GLY A 28 -38.07 8.74 -9.09
N GLY A 29 -37.06 9.02 -8.24
CA GLY A 29 -35.68 8.81 -8.60
C GLY A 29 -35.56 7.30 -8.72
N ALA A 30 -35.27 6.82 -9.93
CA ALA A 30 -34.64 5.52 -10.06
C ALA A 30 -33.39 5.61 -9.18
N ASP A 31 -33.36 4.85 -8.08
CA ASP A 31 -32.13 4.40 -7.51
C ASP A 31 -31.43 3.70 -8.69
N GLU A 32 -30.43 4.35 -9.29
CA GLU A 32 -29.41 3.63 -10.02
C GLU A 32 -28.88 2.67 -8.96
N GLU A 33 -29.34 1.41 -9.02
CA GLU A 33 -28.66 0.29 -8.39
C GLU A 33 -27.22 0.46 -8.83
N GLN A 34 -26.38 0.93 -7.94
CA GLN A 34 -24.95 0.89 -8.05
C GLN A 34 -24.70 -0.61 -8.23
N ALA A 35 -24.50 -1.04 -9.46
CA ALA A 35 -24.20 -2.43 -9.75
C ALA A 35 -22.98 -2.74 -8.90
N ASP A 36 -23.12 -3.67 -7.95
CA ASP A 36 -22.04 -4.14 -7.12
C ASP A 36 -20.93 -4.57 -8.08
N ASP A 37 -19.84 -3.80 -8.12
CA ASP A 37 -18.67 -4.14 -8.92
C ASP A 37 -17.97 -5.32 -8.22
N PRO A 38 -17.97 -6.53 -8.82
CA PRO A 38 -17.36 -7.70 -8.18
C PRO A 38 -15.88 -7.49 -7.83
N GLY A 39 -15.18 -6.64 -8.60
CA GLY A 39 -13.79 -6.30 -8.33
C GLY A 39 -13.65 -5.48 -7.05
N MET A 40 -14.56 -4.53 -6.80
CA MET A 40 -14.58 -3.75 -5.58
C MET A 40 -14.96 -4.56 -4.34
N GLU A 41 -15.88 -5.52 -4.48
CA GLU A 41 -16.22 -6.46 -3.40
C GLU A 41 -15.02 -7.33 -3.05
N ALA A 42 -14.34 -7.89 -4.05
CA ALA A 42 -13.13 -8.70 -3.86
C ALA A 42 -12.02 -7.87 -3.19
N ALA A 43 -11.78 -6.63 -3.62
CA ALA A 43 -10.80 -5.74 -3.00
C ALA A 43 -11.13 -5.44 -1.52
N ALA A 44 -12.41 -5.25 -1.19
CA ALA A 44 -12.84 -5.07 0.19
C ALA A 44 -12.59 -6.32 1.05
N GLN A 45 -12.82 -7.52 0.50
CA GLN A 45 -12.51 -8.78 1.18
C GLN A 45 -11.00 -8.94 1.43
N LEU A 46 -10.16 -8.56 0.46
CA LEU A 46 -8.70 -8.53 0.62
C LEU A 46 -8.29 -7.55 1.73
N HIS A 47 -8.95 -6.40 1.82
CA HIS A 47 -8.69 -5.44 2.89
C HIS A 47 -9.04 -6.00 4.27
N ASP A 48 -10.18 -6.68 4.41
CA ASP A 48 -10.59 -7.33 5.65
C ASP A 48 -9.68 -8.50 6.04
N ALA A 49 -9.02 -9.12 5.05
CA ALA A 49 -8.03 -10.18 5.24
C ALA A 49 -6.63 -9.68 5.63
N GLN A 50 -6.40 -8.37 5.66
CA GLN A 50 -5.14 -7.80 6.15
C GLN A 50 -4.97 -8.07 7.65
N PRO A 51 -3.75 -8.38 8.16
CA PRO A 51 -3.49 -8.46 9.59
C PRO A 51 -3.85 -7.15 10.30
N LEU A 52 -4.47 -7.21 11.47
CA LEU A 52 -4.77 -6.02 12.27
C LEU A 52 -3.58 -5.60 13.13
N ASN A 53 -2.85 -6.58 13.61
CA ASN A 53 -1.61 -6.40 14.37
C ASN A 53 -0.78 -7.70 14.30
N VAL A 54 0.54 -7.55 14.39
CA VAL A 54 1.49 -8.66 14.53
C VAL A 54 2.57 -8.20 15.50
N GLY A 55 2.60 -8.76 16.71
CA GLY A 55 3.45 -8.25 17.78
C GLY A 55 3.08 -6.80 18.14
N ASP A 56 4.03 -5.89 18.00
CA ASP A 56 3.89 -4.44 18.21
C ASP A 56 3.61 -3.65 16.92
N VAL A 57 3.54 -4.32 15.78
CA VAL A 57 3.15 -3.74 14.48
C VAL A 57 1.63 -3.62 14.43
N THR A 58 1.10 -2.42 14.20
CA THR A 58 -0.34 -2.12 14.24
C THR A 58 -0.80 -1.46 12.93
N LEU A 59 -1.94 -1.93 12.39
CA LEU A 59 -2.55 -1.39 11.17
C LEU A 59 -2.89 0.10 11.33
N LEU A 60 -2.59 0.88 10.30
CA LEU A 60 -3.01 2.27 10.11
C LEU A 60 -4.16 2.33 9.08
N PRO A 61 -5.43 2.29 9.52
CA PRO A 61 -6.57 2.20 8.60
C PRO A 61 -6.66 3.39 7.63
N GLU A 62 -6.31 4.60 8.07
CA GLU A 62 -6.32 5.83 7.26
C GLU A 62 -5.23 5.88 6.18
N SER A 63 -4.21 5.03 6.29
CA SER A 63 -3.11 4.90 5.32
C SER A 63 -3.21 3.59 4.51
N SER A 64 -4.35 2.91 4.59
CA SER A 64 -4.61 1.66 3.89
C SER A 64 -5.69 1.88 2.83
N GLU A 65 -5.60 1.15 1.72
CA GLU A 65 -6.50 1.30 0.57
C GLU A 65 -6.84 -0.04 -0.08
N ALA A 66 -7.95 -0.10 -0.81
CA ALA A 66 -8.36 -1.27 -1.57
C ALA A 66 -9.08 -0.84 -2.86
N GLY A 67 -8.90 -1.61 -3.92
CA GLY A 67 -9.46 -1.33 -5.25
C GLY A 67 -8.80 -2.17 -6.33
N THR A 68 -8.94 -1.77 -7.60
CA THR A 68 -8.13 -2.31 -8.68
C THR A 68 -6.67 -1.87 -8.49
N TYR A 69 -5.71 -2.77 -8.64
CA TYR A 69 -4.29 -2.51 -8.34
C TYR A 69 -3.77 -1.22 -9.01
N SER A 70 -3.97 -1.06 -10.32
CA SER A 70 -3.53 0.14 -11.06
C SER A 70 -4.25 1.43 -10.66
N GLU A 71 -5.38 1.35 -9.95
CA GLU A 71 -6.16 2.50 -9.50
C GLU A 71 -5.83 2.93 -8.07
N LEU A 72 -5.05 2.14 -7.33
CA LEU A 72 -4.61 2.48 -5.97
C LEU A 72 -3.79 3.77 -5.96
N VAL A 73 -3.99 4.60 -4.95
CA VAL A 73 -3.28 5.88 -4.80
C VAL A 73 -1.78 5.66 -4.67
N THR A 74 -1.37 4.64 -3.91
CA THR A 74 0.04 4.25 -3.74
C THR A 74 0.68 3.88 -5.09
N VAL A 75 -0.03 3.12 -5.94
CA VAL A 75 0.47 2.70 -7.26
C VAL A 75 0.59 3.91 -8.19
N LYS A 76 -0.44 4.75 -8.28
CA LYS A 76 -0.43 5.98 -9.09
C LYS A 76 0.69 6.93 -8.68
N TYR A 77 0.89 7.11 -7.38
CA TYR A 77 2.00 7.94 -6.87
C TYR A 77 3.37 7.37 -7.29
N SER A 78 3.55 6.05 -7.20
CA SER A 78 4.77 5.40 -7.68
C SER A 78 5.00 5.61 -9.18
N GLU A 79 3.93 5.57 -10.00
CA GLU A 79 4.00 5.85 -11.44
C GLU A 79 4.38 7.32 -11.73
N GLU A 80 3.87 8.28 -10.97
CA GLU A 80 4.24 9.70 -11.08
C GLU A 80 5.72 9.92 -10.73
N VAL A 81 6.21 9.30 -9.65
CA VAL A 81 7.63 9.37 -9.27
C VAL A 81 8.50 8.77 -10.37
N ARG A 82 8.15 7.61 -10.92
CA ARG A 82 8.87 6.98 -12.03
C ARG A 82 8.94 7.86 -13.26
N ALA A 83 7.84 8.49 -13.64
CA ALA A 83 7.77 9.36 -14.81
C ALA A 83 8.71 10.57 -14.74
N SER A 84 9.11 10.96 -13.52
CA SER A 84 10.01 12.09 -13.23
C SER A 84 11.42 11.66 -12.81
N THR A 85 11.74 10.37 -12.88
CA THR A 85 13.04 9.82 -12.47
C THR A 85 13.82 9.33 -13.67
N GLU A 86 15.10 9.72 -13.77
CA GLU A 86 16.04 9.21 -14.76
C GLU A 86 16.98 8.20 -14.10
N LEU A 87 17.16 7.02 -14.73
CA LEU A 87 18.11 6.01 -14.27
C LEU A 87 19.32 5.93 -15.19
N ASP A 88 20.50 5.70 -14.61
CA ASP A 88 21.72 5.38 -15.37
C ASP A 88 21.57 4.06 -16.15
N LYS A 89 20.68 3.16 -15.67
CA LYS A 89 20.27 1.90 -16.30
C LYS A 89 18.74 1.89 -16.46
N PRO A 90 18.19 2.37 -17.60
CA PRO A 90 16.73 2.49 -17.77
C PRO A 90 15.96 1.19 -17.59
N GLU A 91 16.59 0.03 -17.86
CA GLU A 91 15.99 -1.30 -17.64
C GLU A 91 15.77 -1.65 -16.17
N CYS A 92 16.35 -0.87 -15.25
CA CYS A 92 16.21 -1.08 -13.80
C CYS A 92 15.04 -0.31 -13.17
N MET A 93 14.26 0.41 -14.00
CA MET A 93 13.02 1.00 -13.50
C MET A 93 12.16 -0.12 -12.89
N ASP A 94 11.80 0.07 -11.63
CA ASP A 94 11.05 -0.92 -10.81
C ASP A 94 11.70 -2.30 -10.71
N ALA A 95 13.00 -2.39 -10.71
CA ALA A 95 13.72 -3.66 -10.67
C ALA A 95 13.12 -4.66 -9.67
N ALA A 96 12.74 -4.19 -8.47
CA ALA A 96 12.17 -5.03 -7.42
C ALA A 96 10.64 -5.20 -7.51
N ASN A 97 9.91 -4.39 -8.30
CA ASN A 97 8.45 -4.38 -8.36
C ASN A 97 7.87 -4.61 -9.77
N ARG A 98 8.65 -5.20 -10.68
CA ARG A 98 8.24 -5.46 -12.08
C ARG A 98 7.01 -6.35 -12.21
N TRP A 99 6.71 -7.16 -11.21
CA TRP A 99 5.49 -7.96 -11.15
C TRP A 99 4.22 -7.09 -11.22
N GLY A 100 4.30 -5.85 -10.70
CA GLY A 100 3.22 -4.89 -10.72
C GLY A 100 2.87 -4.36 -12.12
N ASP A 101 3.74 -4.54 -13.12
CA ASP A 101 3.51 -4.13 -14.51
C ASP A 101 2.80 -5.20 -15.35
N LEU A 102 2.64 -6.42 -14.82
CA LEU A 102 1.88 -7.48 -15.50
C LEU A 102 0.41 -7.08 -15.66
N GLU A 103 -0.15 -7.28 -16.85
CA GLU A 103 -1.55 -6.94 -17.15
C GLU A 103 -2.51 -7.65 -16.18
N SER A 104 -2.23 -8.92 -15.86
CA SER A 104 -3.01 -9.71 -14.89
C SER A 104 -3.03 -9.10 -13.49
N VAL A 105 -1.95 -8.43 -13.07
CA VAL A 105 -1.85 -7.75 -11.79
C VAL A 105 -2.53 -6.38 -11.84
N ARG A 106 -2.31 -5.61 -12.91
CA ARG A 106 -2.81 -4.24 -13.04
C ARG A 106 -4.32 -4.14 -12.95
N ASP A 107 -5.03 -5.13 -13.50
CA ASP A 107 -6.50 -5.17 -13.52
C ASP A 107 -7.10 -5.95 -12.34
N ALA A 108 -6.26 -6.51 -11.47
CA ALA A 108 -6.70 -7.36 -10.37
C ALA A 108 -7.21 -6.56 -9.16
N PRO A 109 -8.15 -7.13 -8.38
CA PRO A 109 -8.49 -6.63 -7.06
C PRO A 109 -7.27 -6.68 -6.13
N ALA A 110 -7.05 -5.60 -5.40
CA ALA A 110 -5.90 -5.49 -4.52
C ALA A 110 -6.21 -4.70 -3.24
N SER A 111 -5.42 -4.91 -2.21
CA SER A 111 -5.38 -4.09 -1.00
C SER A 111 -3.94 -3.79 -0.62
N VAL A 112 -3.69 -2.53 -0.25
CA VAL A 112 -2.44 -2.07 0.36
C VAL A 112 -2.74 -1.67 1.78
N ALA A 113 -1.98 -2.20 2.73
CA ALA A 113 -2.09 -1.87 4.14
C ALA A 113 -0.75 -1.32 4.67
N ALA A 114 -0.82 -0.21 5.37
CA ALA A 114 0.30 0.39 6.07
C ALA A 114 0.19 0.14 7.58
N TYR A 115 1.34 -0.01 8.23
CA TYR A 115 1.41 -0.31 9.66
C TYR A 115 2.42 0.58 10.34
N GLU A 116 2.08 0.98 11.56
CA GLU A 116 2.99 1.64 12.48
C GLU A 116 3.83 0.62 13.23
N TRP A 117 5.13 0.89 13.33
CA TRP A 117 6.09 0.13 14.11
C TRP A 117 7.15 1.06 14.69
N SER A 118 7.66 0.77 15.89
CA SER A 118 8.58 1.67 16.61
C SER A 118 9.95 1.86 15.96
N GLU A 119 10.38 0.90 15.13
CA GLU A 119 11.70 0.87 14.49
C GLU A 119 11.66 1.14 12.99
N GLY A 120 10.49 1.46 12.44
CA GLY A 120 10.34 1.73 11.01
C GLY A 120 8.89 1.70 10.53
N ASN A 121 8.70 1.35 9.28
CA ASN A 121 7.39 1.21 8.65
C ASN A 121 7.24 -0.21 8.08
N VAL A 122 6.04 -0.75 8.19
CA VAL A 122 5.68 -2.02 7.53
C VAL A 122 4.56 -1.74 6.54
N SER A 123 4.64 -2.34 5.37
CA SER A 123 3.55 -2.34 4.39
C SER A 123 3.27 -3.76 3.92
N HIS A 124 2.01 -4.01 3.59
CA HIS A 124 1.60 -5.29 3.03
C HIS A 124 0.65 -5.08 1.86
N ILE A 125 1.00 -5.64 0.72
CA ILE A 125 0.19 -5.65 -0.50
C ILE A 125 -0.39 -7.05 -0.66
N LEU A 126 -1.66 -7.13 -1.00
CA LEU A 126 -2.36 -8.37 -1.32
C LEU A 126 -3.12 -8.19 -2.63
N VAL A 127 -2.89 -9.09 -3.61
CA VAL A 127 -3.50 -9.06 -4.92
C VAL A 127 -4.17 -10.40 -5.17
N GLN A 128 -5.42 -10.40 -5.66
CA GLN A 128 -6.14 -11.61 -6.03
C GLN A 128 -5.98 -11.91 -7.52
N LEU A 129 -5.37 -13.04 -7.81
CA LEU A 129 -5.09 -13.54 -9.15
C LEU A 129 -5.69 -14.96 -9.29
N ASP A 130 -5.54 -15.58 -10.44
CA ASP A 130 -5.56 -17.04 -10.54
C ASP A 130 -4.18 -17.62 -10.17
N GLU A 131 -4.11 -18.92 -9.90
CA GLU A 131 -2.89 -19.57 -9.43
C GLU A 131 -1.72 -19.45 -10.44
N GLU A 132 -2.01 -19.50 -11.76
CA GLU A 132 -1.00 -19.40 -12.82
C GLU A 132 -0.42 -17.98 -12.88
N SER A 133 -1.29 -16.96 -12.86
CA SER A 133 -0.89 -15.55 -12.84
C SER A 133 -0.13 -15.19 -11.56
N ALA A 134 -0.51 -15.74 -10.40
CA ALA A 134 0.20 -15.52 -9.14
C ALA A 134 1.61 -16.13 -9.17
N ALA A 135 1.76 -17.34 -9.74
CA ALA A 135 3.07 -17.97 -9.93
C ALA A 135 3.94 -17.19 -10.94
N GLU A 136 3.34 -16.73 -12.05
CA GLU A 136 4.03 -15.85 -13.00
C GLU A 136 4.56 -14.59 -12.32
N ALA A 137 3.70 -13.88 -11.59
CA ALA A 137 4.07 -12.65 -10.91
C ALA A 137 5.20 -12.86 -9.89
N LEU A 138 5.16 -13.96 -9.12
CA LEU A 138 6.21 -14.30 -8.17
C LEU A 138 7.55 -14.61 -8.87
N SER A 139 7.51 -15.17 -10.08
CA SER A 139 8.72 -15.56 -10.86
C SER A 139 9.40 -14.37 -11.56
N VAL A 140 8.80 -13.18 -11.58
CA VAL A 140 9.40 -12.01 -12.23
C VAL A 140 10.59 -11.52 -11.41
N GLU A 141 11.78 -11.68 -11.95
CA GLU A 141 13.04 -11.23 -11.34
C GLU A 141 13.57 -9.95 -11.99
N PRO A 142 14.29 -9.11 -11.23
CA PRO A 142 15.03 -8.01 -11.82
C PRO A 142 16.17 -8.55 -12.72
N PRO A 143 16.55 -7.81 -13.79
CA PRO A 143 17.74 -8.15 -14.53
C PRO A 143 18.98 -8.16 -13.60
N GLU A 144 19.93 -9.08 -13.83
CA GLU A 144 21.19 -9.14 -13.04
C GLU A 144 21.97 -7.81 -13.08
N THR A 145 21.83 -7.03 -14.17
CA THR A 145 22.44 -5.71 -14.32
C THR A 145 21.91 -4.68 -13.32
N CYS A 146 20.74 -4.96 -12.67
CA CYS A 146 20.07 -4.07 -11.74
C CYS A 146 20.44 -4.34 -10.26
N ALA A 147 21.47 -5.14 -10.00
CA ALA A 147 22.01 -5.30 -8.65
C ALA A 147 22.45 -3.95 -8.04
N GLU A 148 22.95 -3.04 -8.88
CA GLU A 148 23.30 -1.66 -8.49
C GLU A 148 22.90 -0.70 -9.63
N TYR A 149 22.28 0.44 -9.30
CA TYR A 149 21.93 1.51 -10.24
C TYR A 149 21.75 2.84 -9.53
N THR A 150 21.82 3.95 -10.29
CA THR A 150 21.64 5.31 -9.77
C THR A 150 20.37 5.92 -10.36
N ALA A 151 19.53 6.52 -9.51
CA ALA A 151 18.39 7.33 -9.88
C ALA A 151 18.71 8.83 -9.73
N THR A 152 18.29 9.64 -10.68
CA THR A 152 18.36 11.10 -10.64
C THR A 152 16.94 11.66 -10.71
N TYR A 153 16.60 12.57 -9.80
CA TYR A 153 15.28 13.16 -9.67
C TYR A 153 15.20 14.54 -10.32
N GLU A 154 13.99 15.08 -10.51
CA GLU A 154 13.76 16.37 -11.18
C GLU A 154 14.50 17.56 -10.54
N ASP A 155 14.71 17.53 -9.22
CA ASP A 155 15.45 18.56 -8.48
C ASP A 155 16.97 18.46 -8.62
N GLY A 156 17.45 17.45 -9.34
CA GLY A 156 18.87 17.17 -9.57
C GLY A 156 19.54 16.39 -8.42
N SER A 157 18.81 15.99 -7.39
CA SER A 157 19.31 15.05 -6.41
C SER A 157 19.44 13.63 -7.00
N SER A 158 20.24 12.77 -6.39
CA SER A 158 20.42 11.39 -6.83
C SER A 158 20.48 10.44 -5.64
N SER A 159 20.07 9.20 -5.89
CA SER A 159 20.20 8.10 -4.95
C SER A 159 20.82 6.88 -5.63
N ASP A 160 21.72 6.20 -4.93
CA ASP A 160 22.30 4.93 -5.36
C ASP A 160 21.48 3.79 -4.75
N TYR A 161 21.11 2.83 -5.60
CA TYR A 161 20.32 1.67 -5.24
C TYR A 161 21.17 0.40 -5.32
N GLY A 162 21.08 -0.42 -4.28
CA GLY A 162 21.60 -1.77 -4.24
C GLY A 162 20.47 -2.78 -4.02
N VAL A 163 20.40 -3.83 -4.86
CA VAL A 163 19.40 -4.91 -4.72
C VAL A 163 20.14 -6.21 -4.40
N THR A 164 19.74 -6.88 -3.32
CA THR A 164 20.36 -8.12 -2.84
C THR A 164 19.31 -9.16 -2.52
N ASP A 165 19.61 -10.43 -2.77
CA ASP A 165 18.74 -11.51 -2.29
C ASP A 165 18.88 -11.67 -0.77
N LEU A 166 17.78 -12.05 -0.11
CA LEU A 166 17.75 -12.41 1.30
C LEU A 166 17.49 -13.92 1.43
N ASP A 167 18.08 -14.53 2.46
CA ASP A 167 17.86 -15.94 2.79
C ASP A 167 16.99 -16.06 4.05
N VAL A 168 15.67 -15.91 3.87
CA VAL A 168 14.70 -16.08 4.95
C VAL A 168 13.88 -17.37 4.76
N PRO A 169 13.32 -17.95 5.84
CA PRO A 169 12.43 -19.10 5.74
C PRO A 169 11.30 -18.89 4.75
N PRO A 170 10.91 -19.92 3.97
CA PRO A 170 9.85 -19.80 2.99
C PRO A 170 8.49 -19.55 3.64
N VAL A 171 7.64 -18.76 2.99
CA VAL A 171 6.28 -18.39 3.42
C VAL A 171 5.28 -18.77 2.33
N GLY A 172 4.07 -19.19 2.73
CA GLY A 172 3.01 -19.60 1.81
C GLY A 172 3.38 -20.86 1.02
N ASP A 173 2.84 -21.00 -0.18
CA ASP A 173 3.14 -22.11 -1.09
C ASP A 173 4.53 -21.95 -1.73
N GLU A 174 4.92 -20.72 -2.00
CA GLU A 174 6.17 -20.33 -2.61
C GLU A 174 6.49 -18.87 -2.24
N SER A 175 7.76 -18.55 -2.00
CA SER A 175 8.18 -17.19 -1.67
C SER A 175 9.58 -16.88 -2.17
N ARG A 176 9.85 -15.59 -2.32
CA ARG A 176 11.21 -15.04 -2.50
C ARG A 176 11.38 -13.81 -1.65
N SER A 177 12.62 -13.46 -1.33
CA SER A 177 12.93 -12.31 -0.50
C SER A 177 14.14 -11.56 -1.03
N PHE A 178 14.13 -10.24 -0.85
CA PHE A 178 15.21 -9.36 -1.30
C PHE A 178 15.28 -8.10 -0.42
N GLY A 179 16.47 -7.50 -0.39
CA GLY A 179 16.73 -6.20 0.20
C GLY A 179 16.98 -5.15 -0.87
N ILE A 180 16.55 -3.93 -0.60
CA ILE A 180 16.90 -2.74 -1.36
C ILE A 180 17.56 -1.77 -0.41
N GLN A 181 18.82 -1.41 -0.69
CA GLN A 181 19.54 -0.33 -0.04
C GLN A 181 19.42 0.91 -0.89
N VAL A 182 19.12 2.04 -0.27
CA VAL A 182 19.06 3.36 -0.91
C VAL A 182 20.00 4.29 -0.17
N SER A 183 20.98 4.83 -0.87
CA SER A 183 21.95 5.78 -0.31
C SER A 183 21.86 7.11 -1.04
N ASP A 184 21.77 8.19 -0.29
CA ASP A 184 21.74 9.58 -0.77
C ASP A 184 22.53 10.52 0.16
N ASP A 185 22.43 11.84 -0.08
CA ASP A 185 23.12 12.85 0.73
C ASP A 185 22.62 12.91 2.21
N ASP A 186 21.41 12.44 2.48
CA ASP A 186 20.78 12.42 3.81
C ASP A 186 21.13 11.15 4.60
N GLY A 187 21.66 10.12 3.96
CA GLY A 187 22.09 8.88 4.59
C GLY A 187 21.73 7.62 3.81
N GLU A 188 21.54 6.53 4.56
CA GLU A 188 21.25 5.22 4.04
C GLU A 188 19.95 4.70 4.66
N ASN A 189 19.09 4.15 3.81
CA ASN A 189 17.84 3.52 4.19
C ASN A 189 17.74 2.14 3.54
N HIS A 190 17.09 1.23 4.24
CA HIS A 190 16.92 -0.15 3.81
C HIS A 190 15.44 -0.50 3.71
N MET A 191 15.08 -1.25 2.69
CA MET A 191 13.79 -1.90 2.56
C MET A 191 14.01 -3.39 2.35
N TYR A 192 13.42 -4.22 3.19
CA TYR A 192 13.46 -5.67 3.10
C TYR A 192 12.08 -6.20 2.79
N THR A 193 12.01 -7.13 1.85
CA THR A 193 10.74 -7.59 1.29
C THR A 193 10.68 -9.11 1.20
N VAL A 194 9.55 -9.67 1.62
CA VAL A 194 9.12 -11.04 1.30
C VAL A 194 7.92 -10.96 0.38
N MET A 195 8.04 -11.56 -0.81
CA MET A 195 6.93 -11.84 -1.71
C MET A 195 6.56 -13.31 -1.58
N TYR A 196 5.27 -13.62 -1.53
CA TYR A 196 4.80 -14.99 -1.40
C TYR A 196 3.51 -15.22 -2.19
N ARG A 197 3.26 -16.47 -2.51
CA ARG A 197 2.02 -16.96 -3.08
C ARG A 197 1.29 -17.85 -2.07
N ASN A 198 -0.03 -17.68 -1.99
CA ASN A 198 -0.94 -18.54 -1.23
C ASN A 198 -2.16 -18.83 -2.13
N GLY A 199 -2.17 -19.98 -2.82
CA GLY A 199 -3.13 -20.25 -3.89
C GLY A 199 -3.04 -19.22 -5.02
N GLY A 200 -4.15 -18.54 -5.29
CA GLY A 200 -4.26 -17.43 -6.23
C GLY A 200 -3.99 -16.05 -5.62
N LEU A 201 -3.51 -15.98 -4.37
CA LEU A 201 -3.16 -14.73 -3.74
C LEU A 201 -1.66 -14.46 -3.89
N LEU A 202 -1.29 -13.27 -4.32
CA LEU A 202 0.06 -12.73 -4.27
C LEU A 202 0.16 -11.76 -3.10
N GLY A 203 1.03 -12.04 -2.13
CA GLY A 203 1.30 -11.18 -0.99
C GLY A 203 2.71 -10.60 -1.04
N THR A 204 2.87 -9.36 -0.59
CA THR A 204 4.18 -8.71 -0.46
C THR A 204 4.24 -7.98 0.86
N THR A 205 5.11 -8.42 1.77
CA THR A 205 5.42 -7.73 3.02
C THR A 205 6.73 -6.98 2.87
N SER A 206 6.74 -5.68 3.14
CA SER A 206 7.95 -4.88 3.13
C SER A 206 8.14 -4.17 4.48
N VAL A 207 9.36 -4.19 4.99
CA VAL A 207 9.80 -3.45 6.18
C VAL A 207 10.83 -2.43 5.74
N MET A 208 10.68 -1.19 6.15
CA MET A 208 11.59 -0.09 5.84
C MET A 208 12.09 0.53 7.14
N GLY A 209 13.39 0.70 7.26
CA GLY A 209 14.02 1.32 8.42
C GLY A 209 15.54 1.42 8.28
N PRO A 210 16.24 1.98 9.29
CA PRO A 210 17.68 2.20 9.26
C PRO A 210 18.52 0.96 9.67
N GLY A 211 17.87 -0.15 10.08
CA GLY A 211 18.53 -1.36 10.55
C GLY A 211 19.02 -2.25 9.41
N GLU A 212 19.87 -3.20 9.76
CA GLU A 212 20.37 -4.22 8.84
C GLU A 212 19.35 -5.37 8.67
N ALA A 213 19.56 -6.25 7.68
CA ALA A 213 18.66 -7.34 7.36
C ALA A 213 18.33 -8.23 8.55
N GLU A 214 19.36 -8.58 9.35
CA GLU A 214 19.22 -9.44 10.53
C GLU A 214 18.27 -8.88 11.59
N ASP A 215 18.09 -7.56 11.63
CA ASP A 215 17.18 -6.89 12.57
C ASP A 215 15.71 -7.09 12.17
N TYR A 216 15.44 -7.31 10.87
CA TYR A 216 14.10 -7.35 10.29
C TYR A 216 13.64 -8.73 9.79
N GLU A 217 14.55 -9.68 9.58
CA GLU A 217 14.23 -11.01 9.03
C GLU A 217 13.11 -11.71 9.82
N GLN A 218 13.20 -11.72 11.15
CA GLN A 218 12.19 -12.37 11.99
C GLN A 218 10.83 -11.68 11.85
N LEU A 219 10.80 -10.35 11.82
CA LEU A 219 9.55 -9.60 11.64
C LEU A 219 8.91 -9.88 10.27
N LEU A 220 9.72 -9.89 9.19
CA LEU A 220 9.24 -10.20 7.84
C LEU A 220 8.55 -11.56 7.78
N VAL A 221 9.19 -12.60 8.37
CA VAL A 221 8.64 -13.96 8.39
C VAL A 221 7.39 -14.02 9.25
N ASP A 222 7.46 -13.56 10.49
CA ASP A 222 6.33 -13.60 11.43
C ASP A 222 5.11 -12.84 10.88
N PHE A 223 5.34 -11.68 10.26
CA PHE A 223 4.28 -10.89 9.66
C PHE A 223 3.66 -11.60 8.46
N SER A 224 4.49 -12.11 7.54
CA SER A 224 4.01 -12.80 6.33
C SER A 224 3.26 -14.09 6.66
N GLU A 225 3.73 -14.88 7.65
CA GLU A 225 3.02 -16.06 8.14
C GLU A 225 1.67 -15.70 8.78
N ALA A 226 1.62 -14.61 9.56
CA ALA A 226 0.38 -14.12 10.14
C ALA A 226 -0.60 -13.65 9.06
N ALA A 227 -0.10 -13.04 7.98
CA ALA A 227 -0.90 -12.65 6.83
C ALA A 227 -1.48 -13.86 6.10
N VAL A 228 -0.68 -14.87 5.77
CA VAL A 228 -1.15 -16.14 5.16
C VAL A 228 -2.22 -16.78 6.03
N LYS A 229 -1.97 -16.94 7.33
CA LYS A 229 -2.93 -17.52 8.26
C LYS A 229 -4.26 -16.76 8.31
N ARG A 230 -4.21 -15.42 8.20
CA ARG A 230 -5.44 -14.62 8.20
C ARG A 230 -6.18 -14.74 6.87
N GLN A 231 -5.48 -14.79 5.73
CA GLN A 231 -6.06 -15.09 4.42
C GLN A 231 -6.83 -16.42 4.44
N ASP A 232 -6.24 -17.50 4.94
CA ASP A 232 -6.87 -18.80 5.07
C ASP A 232 -8.15 -18.80 5.93
N GLN A 233 -8.30 -17.82 6.82
CA GLN A 233 -9.46 -17.70 7.72
C GLN A 233 -10.56 -16.82 7.12
N MET A 234 -10.22 -15.90 6.24
CA MET A 234 -11.12 -14.83 5.79
C MET A 234 -11.58 -15.00 4.34
N LEU A 235 -10.77 -15.65 3.51
CA LEU A 235 -10.99 -15.85 2.07
C LEU A 235 -11.22 -17.33 1.75
#